data_611351069f0ccb2be23bb4e35723b4c5
#
_entry.id   611351069f0ccb2be23bb4e35723b4c5
#
_cell.length_a   1.000
_cell.length_b   1.000
_cell.length_c   1.000
_cell.angle_alpha   90.00
_cell.angle_beta   90.00
_cell.angle_gamma   90.00
#
_symmetry.space_group_name_H-M   'P 1'
#
loop_
_entity.id
_entity.type
_entity.pdbx_description
1 polymer ?
#
loop_
_entity_poly.entity_id
_entity_poly.type
_entity_poly.pdbx_seq_one_letter_code
_entity_poly.pdbx_strand_id
1 'polypeptide(L)'
;MATRVLVLGGGSGGLVAANKVKKLLGREVEVTLVDKNPYHEFMPAYPWVAFGMREPEQVRRPLANLAKRGITYLQATVEALDPANNRVKTSAGELSYDYLIVSLGAEALPSPAQDSYVPWSLEGALKLREALKNFKGGRVVVGVSSPYYPCPPAPYEVAGQVEFALKVKGIRDKSTVEVFHLNPLPLAGMGPVIS
;
A
#
# COMPACT_ATOMS: atom_id res chain seq x y z
N MET A 1 28.76 -16.47 16.14
CA MET A 1 27.72 -16.60 15.09
C MET A 1 27.15 -15.22 14.85
N ALA A 2 26.76 -14.90 13.62
CA ALA A 2 26.09 -13.63 13.34
C ALA A 2 24.69 -13.60 13.98
N THR A 3 24.28 -12.44 14.46
CA THR A 3 22.94 -12.24 15.05
C THR A 3 21.86 -12.31 13.97
N ARG A 4 20.84 -13.12 14.17
CA ARG A 4 19.74 -13.31 13.20
C ARG A 4 18.64 -12.30 13.45
N VAL A 5 18.41 -11.43 12.46
CA VAL A 5 17.33 -10.44 12.47
C VAL A 5 16.29 -10.84 11.45
N LEU A 6 15.08 -11.16 11.92
CA LEU A 6 13.95 -11.52 11.07
C LEU A 6 13.01 -10.34 10.94
N VAL A 7 12.69 -9.96 9.69
CA VAL A 7 11.78 -8.86 9.36
C VAL A 7 10.56 -9.44 8.65
N LEU A 8 9.39 -9.27 9.20
CA LEU A 8 8.13 -9.73 8.63
C LEU A 8 7.43 -8.57 7.93
N GLY A 9 7.27 -8.71 6.62
CA GLY A 9 6.63 -7.73 5.74
C GLY A 9 7.63 -6.93 4.91
N GLY A 10 7.45 -6.96 3.60
CA GLY A 10 8.24 -6.23 2.58
C GLY A 10 7.65 -4.87 2.18
N GLY A 11 6.75 -4.33 2.99
CA GLY A 11 6.24 -2.98 2.86
C GLY A 11 7.29 -1.92 3.22
N SER A 12 6.90 -0.63 3.22
CA SER A 12 7.83 0.49 3.48
C SER A 12 8.54 0.35 4.82
N GLY A 13 7.83 -0.03 5.89
CA GLY A 13 8.41 -0.20 7.23
C GLY A 13 9.47 -1.30 7.26
N GLY A 14 9.13 -2.50 6.78
CA GLY A 14 10.07 -3.64 6.78
C GLY A 14 11.27 -3.43 5.88
N LEU A 15 11.08 -2.85 4.69
CA LEU A 15 12.20 -2.50 3.80
C LEU A 15 13.17 -1.51 4.44
N VAL A 16 12.63 -0.45 5.04
CA VAL A 16 13.47 0.55 5.73
C VAL A 16 14.22 -0.10 6.88
N ALA A 17 13.53 -0.89 7.72
CA ALA A 17 14.14 -1.58 8.85
C ALA A 17 15.25 -2.53 8.40
N ALA A 18 14.96 -3.44 7.46
CA ALA A 18 15.94 -4.42 6.96
C ALA A 18 17.19 -3.74 6.38
N ASN A 19 17.00 -2.73 5.52
CA ASN A 19 18.11 -1.99 4.93
C ASN A 19 18.91 -1.21 5.97
N LYS A 20 18.25 -0.58 6.95
CA LYS A 20 18.91 0.20 8.00
C LYS A 20 19.73 -0.70 8.92
N VAL A 21 19.17 -1.81 9.38
CA VAL A 21 19.86 -2.81 10.20
C VAL A 21 21.09 -3.34 9.48
N LYS A 22 20.91 -3.79 8.22
CA LYS A 22 22.03 -4.32 7.43
C LYS A 22 23.10 -3.27 7.16
N LYS A 23 22.72 -2.03 6.87
CA LYS A 23 23.68 -0.91 6.66
C LYS A 23 24.49 -0.59 7.89
N LEU A 24 23.88 -0.60 9.09
CA LEU A 24 24.54 -0.21 10.33
C LEU A 24 25.43 -1.32 10.91
N LEU A 25 24.99 -2.57 10.84
CA LEU A 25 25.62 -3.70 11.52
C LEU A 25 26.41 -4.63 10.57
N GLY A 26 26.25 -4.45 9.27
CA GLY A 26 27.08 -5.11 8.27
C GLY A 26 27.10 -6.63 8.38
N ARG A 27 28.30 -7.17 8.67
CA ARG A 27 28.55 -8.61 8.79
C ARG A 27 28.18 -9.20 10.15
N GLU A 28 27.90 -8.37 11.14
CA GLU A 28 27.53 -8.80 12.49
C GLU A 28 26.12 -9.40 12.52
N VAL A 29 25.30 -9.13 11.48
CA VAL A 29 23.92 -9.59 11.38
C VAL A 29 23.62 -10.32 10.08
N GLU A 30 22.79 -11.34 10.20
CA GLU A 30 22.07 -11.99 9.12
C GLU A 30 20.63 -11.46 9.13
N VAL A 31 20.26 -10.72 8.06
CA VAL A 31 18.92 -10.15 7.94
C VAL A 31 18.11 -10.96 6.94
N THR A 32 17.01 -11.51 7.40
CA THR A 32 16.01 -12.19 6.54
C THR A 32 14.72 -11.39 6.54
N LEU A 33 14.21 -11.06 5.35
CA LEU A 33 12.91 -10.43 5.16
C LEU A 33 11.94 -11.46 4.56
N VAL A 34 10.78 -11.61 5.19
CA VAL A 34 9.69 -12.51 4.75
C VAL A 34 8.52 -11.67 4.26
N ASP A 35 8.03 -11.94 3.07
CA ASP A 35 6.76 -11.40 2.55
C ASP A 35 6.10 -12.41 1.62
N LYS A 36 4.78 -12.45 1.60
CA LYS A 36 4.00 -13.29 0.70
C LYS A 36 4.09 -12.83 -0.77
N ASN A 37 4.29 -11.55 -1.00
CA ASN A 37 4.35 -10.93 -2.32
C ASN A 37 5.78 -10.85 -2.84
N PRO A 38 6.02 -11.07 -4.14
CA PRO A 38 7.36 -10.98 -4.73
C PRO A 38 7.86 -9.54 -4.93
N TYR A 39 6.98 -8.56 -4.77
CA TYR A 39 7.28 -7.15 -5.01
C TYR A 39 7.00 -6.30 -3.79
N HIS A 40 7.86 -5.32 -3.56
CA HIS A 40 7.48 -4.11 -2.83
C HIS A 40 6.69 -3.21 -3.77
N GLU A 41 5.52 -2.78 -3.36
CA GLU A 41 4.67 -1.83 -4.08
C GLU A 41 4.60 -0.50 -3.32
N PHE A 42 4.83 0.60 -4.04
CA PHE A 42 4.74 1.93 -3.45
C PHE A 42 3.29 2.44 -3.53
N MET A 43 2.50 2.06 -2.55
CA MET A 43 1.07 2.33 -2.46
C MET A 43 0.67 3.81 -2.69
N PRO A 44 1.41 4.82 -2.20
CA PRO A 44 1.08 6.21 -2.47
C PRO A 44 1.03 6.60 -3.95
N ALA A 45 1.62 5.78 -4.83
CA ALA A 45 1.60 6.02 -6.28
C ALA A 45 0.45 5.30 -7.02
N TYR A 46 -0.40 4.54 -6.34
CA TYR A 46 -1.53 3.89 -6.98
C TYR A 46 -2.52 4.85 -7.66
N PRO A 47 -2.85 6.03 -7.10
CA PRO A 47 -3.64 7.01 -7.82
C PRO A 47 -3.03 7.39 -9.17
N TRP A 48 -1.72 7.53 -9.26
CA TRP A 48 -1.04 7.82 -10.54
C TRP A 48 -1.17 6.69 -11.56
N VAL A 49 -1.25 5.44 -11.10
CA VAL A 49 -1.56 4.30 -11.97
C VAL A 49 -3.02 4.35 -12.41
N ALA A 50 -3.94 4.63 -11.50
CA ALA A 50 -5.38 4.73 -11.79
C ALA A 50 -5.68 5.81 -12.83
N PHE A 51 -4.97 6.93 -12.80
CA PHE A 51 -5.13 8.03 -13.75
C PHE A 51 -4.20 7.94 -14.97
N GLY A 52 -3.48 6.84 -15.15
CA GLY A 52 -2.63 6.60 -16.33
C GLY A 52 -1.34 7.40 -16.37
N MET A 53 -0.93 8.03 -15.27
CA MET A 53 0.32 8.80 -15.17
C MET A 53 1.54 7.91 -14.92
N ARG A 54 1.33 6.68 -14.45
CA ARG A 54 2.36 5.67 -14.22
C ARG A 54 1.88 4.30 -14.67
N GLU A 55 2.83 3.49 -15.12
CA GLU A 55 2.59 2.07 -15.36
C GLU A 55 2.91 1.24 -14.09
N PRO A 56 2.32 0.05 -13.93
CA PRO A 56 2.52 -0.82 -12.77
C PRO A 56 3.99 -1.06 -12.41
N GLU A 57 4.84 -1.27 -13.43
CA GLU A 57 6.26 -1.55 -13.26
C GLU A 57 7.05 -0.38 -12.68
N GLN A 58 6.54 0.83 -12.79
CA GLN A 58 7.18 2.03 -12.25
C GLN A 58 6.96 2.19 -10.74
N VAL A 59 5.90 1.58 -10.20
CA VAL A 59 5.49 1.70 -8.80
C VAL A 59 5.83 0.48 -7.94
N ARG A 60 6.44 -0.56 -8.54
CA ARG A 60 6.86 -1.77 -7.82
C ARG A 60 8.32 -2.13 -8.06
N ARG A 61 8.91 -2.85 -7.12
CA ARG A 61 10.29 -3.34 -7.21
C ARG A 61 10.38 -4.76 -6.66
N PRO A 62 11.07 -5.69 -7.36
CA PRO A 62 11.25 -7.05 -6.86
C PRO A 62 11.95 -7.08 -5.52
N LEU A 63 11.40 -7.77 -4.53
CA LEU A 63 12.02 -7.97 -3.22
C LEU A 63 13.30 -8.83 -3.32
N ALA A 64 13.41 -9.68 -4.33
CA ALA A 64 14.63 -10.43 -4.62
C ALA A 64 15.87 -9.54 -4.82
N ASN A 65 15.69 -8.27 -5.20
CA ASN A 65 16.79 -7.29 -5.29
C ASN A 65 17.49 -7.01 -3.95
N LEU A 66 16.88 -7.37 -2.82
CA LEU A 66 17.49 -7.25 -1.50
C LEU A 66 18.77 -8.08 -1.36
N ALA A 67 18.90 -9.16 -2.12
CA ALA A 67 20.11 -9.98 -2.18
C ALA A 67 21.36 -9.16 -2.55
N LYS A 68 21.21 -8.14 -3.41
CA LYS A 68 22.31 -7.21 -3.79
C LYS A 68 22.84 -6.38 -2.61
N ARG A 69 22.07 -6.36 -1.50
CA ARG A 69 22.44 -5.64 -0.26
C ARG A 69 22.79 -6.61 0.87
N GLY A 70 22.92 -7.90 0.59
CA GLY A 70 23.21 -8.94 1.58
C GLY A 70 22.06 -9.19 2.55
N ILE A 71 20.81 -8.97 2.10
CA ILE A 71 19.59 -9.30 2.84
C ILE A 71 18.93 -10.48 2.13
N THR A 72 18.64 -11.53 2.88
CA THR A 72 17.91 -12.70 2.39
C THR A 72 16.42 -12.34 2.27
N TYR A 73 15.85 -12.55 1.11
CA TYR A 73 14.40 -12.47 0.92
C TYR A 73 13.82 -13.88 0.83
N LEU A 74 12.79 -14.15 1.64
CA LEU A 74 12.01 -15.38 1.61
C LEU A 74 10.57 -15.06 1.24
N GLN A 75 10.11 -15.56 0.10
CA GLN A 75 8.70 -15.45 -0.28
C GLN A 75 7.90 -16.51 0.47
N ALA A 76 7.16 -16.08 1.50
CA ALA A 76 6.34 -16.96 2.31
C ALA A 76 5.24 -16.18 3.04
N THR A 77 4.14 -16.84 3.33
CA THR A 77 3.09 -16.33 4.21
C THR A 77 3.48 -16.58 5.66
N VAL A 78 3.37 -15.57 6.52
CA VAL A 78 3.50 -15.73 7.97
C VAL A 78 2.20 -16.33 8.50
N GLU A 79 2.30 -17.48 9.15
CA GLU A 79 1.13 -18.23 9.66
C GLU A 79 0.95 -18.06 11.17
N ALA A 80 2.05 -18.08 11.93
CA ALA A 80 2.00 -17.93 13.38
C ALA A 80 3.31 -17.36 13.94
N LEU A 81 3.19 -16.69 15.09
CA LEU A 81 4.30 -16.18 15.88
C LEU A 81 4.36 -16.93 17.20
N ASP A 82 5.57 -17.37 17.57
CA ASP A 82 5.88 -17.92 18.89
C ASP A 82 7.03 -17.12 19.53
N PRO A 83 6.69 -15.97 20.15
CA PRO A 83 7.71 -15.10 20.74
C PRO A 83 8.42 -15.73 21.94
N ALA A 84 7.77 -16.66 22.63
CA ALA A 84 8.37 -17.33 23.79
C ALA A 84 9.56 -18.21 23.41
N ASN A 85 9.53 -18.78 22.20
CA ASN A 85 10.58 -19.66 21.69
C ASN A 85 11.40 -18.99 20.57
N ASN A 86 11.21 -17.70 20.30
CA ASN A 86 11.84 -16.95 19.21
C ASN A 86 11.66 -17.63 17.84
N ARG A 87 10.42 -18.00 17.51
CA ARG A 87 10.08 -18.73 16.29
C ARG A 87 8.93 -18.08 15.51
N VAL A 88 8.98 -18.22 14.21
CA VAL A 88 7.92 -17.83 13.28
C VAL A 88 7.63 -19.01 12.37
N LYS A 89 6.36 -19.42 12.33
CA LYS A 89 5.87 -20.42 11.37
C LYS A 89 5.47 -19.71 10.08
N THR A 90 5.95 -20.20 8.95
CA THR A 90 5.64 -19.70 7.62
C THR A 90 5.21 -20.83 6.69
N SER A 91 4.60 -20.50 5.55
CA SER A 91 4.28 -21.47 4.50
C SER A 91 5.51 -22.17 3.89
N ALA A 92 6.71 -21.65 4.12
CA ALA A 92 7.98 -22.23 3.67
C ALA A 92 8.76 -22.95 4.79
N GLY A 93 8.15 -23.11 5.97
CA GLY A 93 8.76 -23.74 7.13
C GLY A 93 8.91 -22.80 8.33
N GLU A 94 9.57 -23.31 9.36
CA GLU A 94 9.79 -22.58 10.60
C GLU A 94 11.13 -21.81 10.57
N LEU A 95 11.10 -20.56 11.03
CA LEU A 95 12.26 -19.68 11.14
C LEU A 95 12.52 -19.32 12.60
N SER A 96 13.77 -19.35 13.01
CA SER A 96 14.20 -18.87 14.32
C SER A 96 14.93 -17.52 14.17
N TYR A 97 14.88 -16.71 15.23
CA TYR A 97 15.49 -15.38 15.24
C TYR A 97 16.08 -15.04 16.61
N ASP A 98 16.97 -14.06 16.62
CA ASP A 98 17.44 -13.43 17.84
C ASP A 98 16.71 -12.10 18.07
N TYR A 99 16.37 -11.39 16.96
CA TYR A 99 15.52 -10.19 16.96
C TYR A 99 14.46 -10.26 15.89
N LEU A 100 13.23 -9.85 16.22
CA LEU A 100 12.08 -9.84 15.34
C LEU A 100 11.57 -8.42 15.12
N ILE A 101 11.37 -8.05 13.86
CA ILE A 101 10.70 -6.82 13.46
C ILE A 101 9.41 -7.19 12.74
N VAL A 102 8.26 -6.81 13.30
CA VAL A 102 6.95 -7.06 12.73
C VAL A 102 6.48 -5.82 11.98
N SER A 103 6.29 -5.95 10.67
CA SER A 103 5.89 -4.87 9.76
C SER A 103 4.92 -5.38 8.68
N LEU A 104 3.96 -6.21 9.09
CA LEU A 104 3.02 -6.89 8.20
C LEU A 104 1.97 -5.97 7.58
N GLY A 105 1.86 -4.73 8.06
CA GLY A 105 0.90 -3.76 7.58
C GLY A 105 -0.52 -4.02 8.08
N ALA A 106 -1.49 -3.59 7.26
CA ALA A 106 -2.91 -3.75 7.53
C ALA A 106 -3.64 -4.19 6.26
N GLU A 107 -4.72 -4.88 6.42
CA GLU A 107 -5.62 -5.26 5.32
C GLU A 107 -6.80 -4.29 5.27
N ALA A 108 -7.09 -3.78 4.08
CA ALA A 108 -8.26 -2.96 3.88
C ALA A 108 -9.52 -3.83 3.88
N LEU A 109 -10.53 -3.41 4.62
CA LEU A 109 -11.83 -4.07 4.57
C LEU A 109 -12.45 -3.87 3.18
N PRO A 110 -13.22 -4.86 2.70
CA PRO A 110 -13.95 -4.73 1.45
C PRO A 110 -14.88 -3.50 1.46
N SER A 111 -15.00 -2.84 0.31
CA SER A 111 -15.99 -1.76 0.18
C SER A 111 -17.42 -2.31 0.37
N PRO A 112 -18.28 -1.60 1.12
CA PRO A 112 -19.69 -1.96 1.24
C PRO A 112 -20.47 -1.77 -0.07
N ALA A 113 -19.96 -0.99 -1.01
CA ALA A 113 -20.57 -0.78 -2.33
C ALA A 113 -20.02 -1.79 -3.33
N GLN A 114 -20.89 -2.67 -3.84
CA GLN A 114 -20.53 -3.80 -4.71
C GLN A 114 -19.81 -3.37 -6.00
N ASP A 115 -20.22 -2.25 -6.59
CA ASP A 115 -19.67 -1.74 -7.86
C ASP A 115 -18.66 -0.61 -7.67
N SER A 116 -18.01 -0.55 -6.50
CA SER A 116 -17.03 0.50 -6.23
C SER A 116 -15.62 0.15 -6.73
N TYR A 117 -14.90 1.17 -7.13
CA TYR A 117 -13.49 1.09 -7.50
C TYR A 117 -12.62 1.56 -6.33
N VAL A 118 -11.82 0.67 -5.78
CA VAL A 118 -10.96 0.96 -4.61
C VAL A 118 -9.51 1.06 -5.07
N PRO A 119 -8.94 2.26 -5.29
CA PRO A 119 -7.63 2.44 -5.90
C PRO A 119 -6.44 2.24 -4.93
N TRP A 120 -6.62 1.51 -3.83
CA TRP A 120 -5.59 1.30 -2.81
C TRP A 120 -4.92 -0.08 -2.92
N SER A 121 -5.10 -0.73 -4.06
CA SER A 121 -4.32 -1.85 -4.54
C SER A 121 -3.98 -1.63 -6.00
N LEU A 122 -2.94 -2.29 -6.50
CA LEU A 122 -2.58 -2.17 -7.92
C LEU A 122 -3.71 -2.66 -8.84
N GLU A 123 -4.37 -3.76 -8.46
CA GLU A 123 -5.53 -4.28 -9.19
C GLU A 123 -6.69 -3.27 -9.21
N GLY A 124 -7.02 -2.69 -8.05
CA GLY A 124 -8.09 -1.69 -7.93
C GLY A 124 -7.79 -0.40 -8.72
N ALA A 125 -6.53 0.04 -8.71
CA ALA A 125 -6.08 1.17 -9.50
C ALA A 125 -6.24 0.92 -11.02
N LEU A 126 -5.91 -0.28 -11.49
CA LEU A 126 -6.10 -0.66 -12.90
C LEU A 126 -7.58 -0.77 -13.28
N LYS A 127 -8.42 -1.31 -12.41
CA LYS A 127 -9.88 -1.33 -12.61
C LYS A 127 -10.46 0.08 -12.73
N LEU A 128 -10.04 0.99 -11.84
CA LEU A 128 -10.46 2.40 -11.92
C LEU A 128 -9.95 3.06 -13.20
N ARG A 129 -8.71 2.80 -13.62
CA ARG A 129 -8.15 3.30 -14.88
C ARG A 129 -9.02 2.91 -16.08
N GLU A 130 -9.43 1.65 -16.17
CA GLU A 130 -10.27 1.17 -17.26
C GLU A 130 -11.69 1.75 -17.20
N ALA A 131 -12.26 1.88 -16.01
CA ALA A 131 -13.55 2.52 -15.81
C ALA A 131 -13.52 3.99 -16.27
N LEU A 132 -12.53 4.76 -15.87
CA LEU A 132 -12.35 6.16 -16.28
C LEU A 132 -12.13 6.29 -17.80
N LYS A 133 -11.39 5.36 -18.41
CA LYS A 133 -11.19 5.33 -19.86
C LYS A 133 -12.52 5.16 -20.61
N ASN A 134 -13.42 4.34 -20.11
CA ASN A 134 -14.71 4.04 -20.74
C ASN A 134 -15.83 5.00 -20.31
N PHE A 135 -15.61 5.82 -19.30
CA PHE A 135 -16.62 6.76 -18.78
C PHE A 135 -16.98 7.83 -19.82
N LYS A 136 -18.28 8.03 -20.06
CA LYS A 136 -18.81 8.96 -21.08
C LYS A 136 -19.52 10.19 -20.50
N GLY A 137 -19.60 10.28 -19.19
CA GLY A 137 -20.31 11.30 -18.43
C GLY A 137 -21.27 10.68 -17.43
N GLY A 138 -21.74 11.47 -16.48
CA GLY A 138 -22.62 11.06 -15.40
C GLY A 138 -22.09 11.49 -14.04
N ARG A 139 -22.53 10.81 -12.99
CA ARG A 139 -22.20 11.12 -11.60
C ARG A 139 -21.02 10.28 -11.13
N VAL A 140 -19.99 10.91 -10.61
CA VAL A 140 -18.85 10.27 -9.92
C VAL A 140 -18.92 10.64 -8.45
N VAL A 141 -18.95 9.63 -7.58
CA VAL A 141 -18.93 9.82 -6.13
C VAL A 141 -17.64 9.23 -5.58
N VAL A 142 -16.85 10.05 -4.90
CA VAL A 142 -15.67 9.60 -4.14
C VAL A 142 -16.10 9.44 -2.70
N GLY A 143 -16.25 8.20 -2.25
CA GLY A 143 -16.81 7.87 -0.93
C GLY A 143 -15.76 7.39 0.05
N VAL A 144 -15.91 7.78 1.33
CA VAL A 144 -15.20 7.23 2.48
C VAL A 144 -16.22 6.58 3.39
N SER A 145 -16.14 5.25 3.53
CA SER A 145 -17.10 4.44 4.27
C SER A 145 -16.71 4.19 5.74
N SER A 146 -15.55 4.69 6.18
CA SER A 146 -15.07 4.53 7.56
C SER A 146 -14.68 5.88 8.15
N PRO A 147 -14.98 6.15 9.44
CA PRO A 147 -14.48 7.33 10.12
C PRO A 147 -12.94 7.30 10.31
N TYR A 148 -12.36 6.10 10.25
CA TYR A 148 -10.91 5.89 10.36
C TYR A 148 -10.36 5.38 9.02
N TYR A 149 -9.53 6.17 8.40
CA TYR A 149 -8.85 5.82 7.15
C TYR A 149 -7.44 6.43 7.13
N PRO A 150 -6.47 5.75 6.49
CA PRO A 150 -5.05 6.07 6.70
C PRO A 150 -4.57 7.37 6.06
N CYS A 151 -5.32 7.94 5.13
CA CYS A 151 -4.88 9.14 4.40
C CYS A 151 -6.02 10.15 4.25
N PRO A 152 -6.18 11.11 5.19
CA PRO A 152 -7.26 12.10 5.15
C PRO A 152 -7.38 12.90 3.84
N PRO A 153 -6.31 13.36 3.18
CA PRO A 153 -6.43 14.09 1.92
C PRO A 153 -6.73 13.21 0.70
N ALA A 154 -6.59 11.89 0.77
CA ALA A 154 -6.70 11.01 -0.39
C ALA A 154 -8.05 11.08 -1.13
N PRO A 155 -9.22 11.18 -0.50
CA PRO A 155 -10.49 11.32 -1.22
C PRO A 155 -10.55 12.59 -2.07
N TYR A 156 -10.01 13.69 -1.54
CA TYR A 156 -9.98 14.98 -2.24
C TYR A 156 -8.97 14.96 -3.39
N GLU A 157 -7.83 14.32 -3.21
CA GLU A 157 -6.87 14.09 -4.29
C GLU A 157 -7.50 13.28 -5.43
N VAL A 158 -8.16 12.17 -5.10
CA VAL A 158 -8.86 11.33 -6.10
C VAL A 158 -9.95 12.15 -6.81
N ALA A 159 -10.76 12.93 -6.09
CA ALA A 159 -11.78 13.78 -6.69
C ALA A 159 -11.17 14.83 -7.63
N GLY A 160 -10.08 15.49 -7.22
CA GLY A 160 -9.34 16.44 -8.08
C GLY A 160 -8.76 15.78 -9.33
N GLN A 161 -8.22 14.58 -9.22
CA GLN A 161 -7.72 13.82 -10.37
C GLN A 161 -8.85 13.39 -11.32
N VAL A 162 -10.01 12.99 -10.78
CA VAL A 162 -11.21 12.73 -11.60
C VAL A 162 -11.64 13.97 -12.33
N GLU A 163 -11.76 15.10 -11.63
CA GLU A 163 -12.12 16.41 -12.21
C GLU A 163 -11.19 16.77 -13.38
N PHE A 164 -9.88 16.62 -13.18
CA PHE A 164 -8.89 16.86 -14.22
C PHE A 164 -9.07 15.89 -15.40
N ALA A 165 -9.25 14.59 -15.15
CA ALA A 165 -9.44 13.59 -16.19
C ALA A 165 -10.68 13.87 -17.04
N LEU A 166 -11.79 14.31 -16.42
CA LEU A 166 -13.02 14.67 -17.13
C LEU A 166 -12.83 15.90 -18.02
N LYS A 167 -12.05 16.91 -17.57
CA LYS A 167 -11.68 18.07 -18.38
C LYS A 167 -10.84 17.68 -19.60
N VAL A 168 -9.81 16.87 -19.40
CA VAL A 168 -8.96 16.37 -20.49
C VAL A 168 -9.77 15.57 -21.52
N LYS A 169 -10.76 14.82 -21.07
CA LYS A 169 -11.67 14.06 -21.96
C LYS A 169 -12.74 14.91 -22.65
N GLY A 170 -12.90 16.19 -22.29
CA GLY A 170 -13.96 17.05 -22.84
C GLY A 170 -15.37 16.64 -22.44
N ILE A 171 -15.53 15.97 -21.29
CA ILE A 171 -16.83 15.51 -20.77
C ILE A 171 -17.17 16.10 -19.39
N ARG A 172 -16.45 17.13 -18.98
CA ARG A 172 -16.67 17.75 -17.66
C ARG A 172 -18.10 18.30 -17.51
N ASP A 173 -18.62 18.93 -18.52
CA ASP A 173 -19.98 19.52 -18.53
C ASP A 173 -21.09 18.48 -18.49
N LYS A 174 -20.77 17.22 -18.82
CA LYS A 174 -21.68 16.08 -18.77
C LYS A 174 -21.55 15.27 -17.47
N SER A 175 -20.81 15.79 -16.49
CA SER A 175 -20.43 15.02 -15.31
C SER A 175 -20.54 15.84 -14.03
N THR A 176 -20.88 15.17 -12.92
CA THR A 176 -20.75 15.70 -11.56
C THR A 176 -19.70 14.92 -10.79
N VAL A 177 -18.96 15.60 -9.93
CA VAL A 177 -17.99 14.97 -9.02
C VAL A 177 -18.34 15.39 -7.61
N GLU A 178 -18.61 14.41 -6.77
CA GLU A 178 -19.02 14.62 -5.37
C GLU A 178 -18.09 13.85 -4.44
N VAL A 179 -17.77 14.43 -3.29
CA VAL A 179 -17.06 13.75 -2.21
C VAL A 179 -18.03 13.49 -1.07
N PHE A 180 -18.12 12.25 -0.65
CA PHE A 180 -18.90 11.81 0.49
C PHE A 180 -17.99 11.22 1.57
N HIS A 181 -18.14 11.69 2.80
CA HIS A 181 -17.46 11.12 3.97
C HIS A 181 -18.30 11.26 5.24
N LEU A 182 -17.94 10.47 6.27
CA LEU A 182 -18.71 10.40 7.51
C LEU A 182 -18.40 11.54 8.50
N ASN A 183 -17.31 12.27 8.30
CA ASN A 183 -16.96 13.42 9.17
C ASN A 183 -17.72 14.68 8.74
N PRO A 184 -18.17 15.52 9.67
CA PRO A 184 -18.95 16.72 9.36
C PRO A 184 -18.15 17.81 8.62
N LEU A 185 -16.83 17.79 8.75
CA LEU A 185 -15.93 18.74 8.10
C LEU A 185 -14.89 18.02 7.22
N PRO A 186 -14.52 18.60 6.07
CA PRO A 186 -13.40 18.11 5.29
C PRO A 186 -12.13 18.12 6.13
N LEU A 187 -11.30 17.09 6.01
CA LEU A 187 -9.99 17.00 6.69
C LEU A 187 -10.04 17.19 8.22
N ALA A 188 -11.16 16.87 8.86
CA ALA A 188 -11.40 17.11 10.28
C ALA A 188 -10.26 16.63 11.21
N GLY A 189 -9.54 15.57 10.82
CA GLY A 189 -8.36 15.08 11.54
C GLY A 189 -7.12 15.98 11.50
N MET A 190 -7.13 17.03 10.67
CA MET A 190 -6.02 17.98 10.50
C MET A 190 -6.22 19.28 11.27
N GLY A 191 -7.32 19.39 11.99
CA GLY A 191 -7.66 20.55 12.84
C GLY A 191 -8.47 21.63 12.12
N PRO A 192 -9.04 22.59 12.87
CA PRO A 192 -10.05 23.53 12.38
C PRO A 192 -9.54 24.59 11.38
N VAL A 193 -8.22 24.75 11.28
CA VAL A 193 -7.62 25.71 10.34
C VAL A 193 -7.56 25.16 8.92
N ILE A 194 -7.59 23.83 8.76
CA ILE A 194 -7.47 23.14 7.46
C ILE A 194 -8.81 22.54 7.03
N SER A 195 -9.70 22.33 7.98
CA SER A 195 -11.03 21.72 7.75
C SER A 195 -12.02 22.71 7.14
#